data_e4402ee532c1245e470b042b679fab64
#
_entry.id   e4402ee532c1245e470b042b679fab64
#
_cell.length_a   1.000
_cell.length_b   1.000
_cell.length_c   1.000
_cell.angle_alpha   90.00
_cell.angle_beta   90.00
_cell.angle_gamma   90.00
#
_symmetry.space_group_name_H-M   'P 1'
#
loop_
_entity.id
_entity.type
_entity.pdbx_description
1 polymer ?
#
loop_
_entity_poly.entity_id
_entity_poly.type
_entity_poly.pdbx_seq_one_letter_code
_entity_poly.pdbx_strand_id
1 'polypeptide(L)'
;MNTSRSFDRAANIYDQTRLLLEPIATYGLPVLLDWIGSKASVLEVGAGTGRISIPLLERGVDLIGCDLSSQMLMRLQKKFPSARITQVDASRLPFPTAHFDVVLTVHVMHLIPSWRETLHEFKRVLVPEGTYLNVRTWAAVGDTVSDKLRKFWRGWLAANGVEAGHPGVRDDADLLQELRSMGATLTEVEAVRFPDRFLLSEELGRFESRVYSDTWDVPDAIYQASMKELRAWVIHEFGNLDQEITDEVRFVIHVARFED
;
A
#
# COMPACT_ATOMS: atom_id res chain seq x y z
N MET A 1 19.67 -8.92 -9.29
CA MET A 1 18.32 -8.88 -9.89
C MET A 1 17.39 -8.28 -8.83
N ASN A 2 16.76 -7.17 -9.13
CA ASN A 2 15.83 -6.52 -8.21
C ASN A 2 14.47 -7.21 -8.39
N THR A 3 14.07 -8.08 -7.47
CA THR A 3 12.83 -8.87 -7.56
C THR A 3 11.72 -8.18 -6.79
N SER A 4 10.50 -8.24 -7.30
CA SER A 4 9.29 -7.78 -6.59
C SER A 4 9.18 -8.47 -5.23
N ARG A 5 8.72 -7.73 -4.21
CA ARG A 5 8.69 -8.24 -2.83
C ARG A 5 7.40 -9.01 -2.56
N SER A 6 7.50 -10.33 -2.40
CA SER A 6 6.38 -11.18 -1.96
C SER A 6 6.10 -11.03 -0.47
N PHE A 7 4.81 -11.02 -0.11
CA PHE A 7 4.33 -10.97 1.27
C PHE A 7 4.02 -12.35 1.87
N ASP A 8 4.49 -13.44 1.29
CA ASP A 8 4.26 -14.80 1.80
C ASP A 8 4.65 -14.94 3.28
N ARG A 9 5.79 -14.35 3.69
CA ARG A 9 6.25 -14.38 5.09
C ARG A 9 5.33 -13.68 6.08
N ALA A 10 4.60 -12.66 5.63
CA ALA A 10 3.71 -11.85 6.47
C ALA A 10 2.26 -12.32 6.41
N ALA A 11 1.89 -13.21 5.49
CA ALA A 11 0.51 -13.59 5.26
C ALA A 11 -0.23 -14.02 6.54
N ASN A 12 0.47 -14.69 7.47
CA ASN A 12 -0.12 -15.20 8.71
C ASN A 12 -0.55 -14.11 9.70
N ILE A 13 0.14 -12.97 9.72
CA ILE A 13 -0.08 -11.87 10.67
C ILE A 13 -0.69 -10.64 10.00
N TYR A 14 -0.84 -10.66 8.67
CA TYR A 14 -1.20 -9.48 7.88
C TYR A 14 -2.55 -8.88 8.32
N ASP A 15 -3.56 -9.72 8.45
CA ASP A 15 -4.91 -9.26 8.83
C ASP A 15 -4.96 -8.68 10.25
N GLN A 16 -4.07 -9.12 11.15
CA GLN A 16 -3.97 -8.59 12.51
C GLN A 16 -3.26 -7.23 12.57
N THR A 17 -2.36 -6.98 11.62
CA THR A 17 -1.51 -5.78 11.58
C THR A 17 -1.99 -4.71 10.59
N ARG A 18 -2.97 -5.03 9.75
CA ARG A 18 -3.47 -4.19 8.65
C ARG A 18 -5.00 -4.23 8.57
N LEU A 19 -5.65 -3.78 9.63
CA LEU A 19 -7.13 -3.70 9.66
C LEU A 19 -7.64 -2.63 8.69
N LEU A 20 -8.85 -2.85 8.18
CA LEU A 20 -9.62 -1.80 7.54
C LEU A 20 -10.27 -0.95 8.64
N LEU A 21 -9.79 0.27 8.81
CA LEU A 21 -10.30 1.17 9.85
C LEU A 21 -11.74 1.61 9.53
N GLU A 22 -12.51 1.81 10.58
CA GLU A 22 -13.93 2.19 10.49
C GLU A 22 -14.14 3.46 9.65
N PRO A 23 -13.39 4.57 9.80
CA PRO A 23 -13.57 5.74 8.94
C PRO A 23 -13.36 5.46 7.45
N ILE A 24 -12.45 4.54 7.11
CA ILE A 24 -12.22 4.12 5.72
C ILE A 24 -13.41 3.30 5.22
N ALA A 25 -13.89 2.35 6.03
CA ALA A 25 -15.02 1.50 5.66
C ALA A 25 -16.31 2.32 5.47
N THR A 26 -16.53 3.32 6.33
CA THR A 26 -17.76 4.11 6.36
C THR A 26 -17.76 5.26 5.35
N TYR A 27 -16.64 5.95 5.20
CA TYR A 27 -16.57 7.16 4.37
C TYR A 27 -15.68 7.02 3.14
N GLY A 28 -14.55 6.32 3.25
CA GLY A 28 -13.59 6.15 2.17
C GLY A 28 -14.04 5.20 1.07
N LEU A 29 -14.59 4.04 1.44
CA LEU A 29 -15.04 3.04 0.46
C LEU A 29 -16.21 3.52 -0.42
N PRO A 30 -17.24 4.25 0.08
CA PRO A 30 -18.26 4.83 -0.78
C PRO A 30 -17.67 5.74 -1.86
N VAL A 31 -16.73 6.62 -1.50
CA VAL A 31 -16.06 7.48 -2.49
C VAL A 31 -15.25 6.67 -3.50
N LEU A 32 -14.56 5.62 -3.07
CA LEU A 32 -13.86 4.71 -3.99
C LEU A 32 -14.84 4.04 -4.96
N LEU A 33 -16.01 3.59 -4.47
CA LEU A 33 -17.05 2.97 -5.30
C LEU A 33 -17.62 3.94 -6.33
N ASP A 34 -17.81 5.21 -5.99
CA ASP A 34 -18.26 6.23 -6.93
C ASP A 34 -17.26 6.43 -8.08
N TRP A 35 -15.95 6.38 -7.78
CA TRP A 35 -14.90 6.44 -8.80
C TRP A 35 -14.77 5.15 -9.64
N ILE A 36 -15.05 3.99 -9.07
CA ILE A 36 -15.11 2.72 -9.80
C ILE A 36 -16.29 2.71 -10.77
N GLY A 37 -17.46 3.14 -10.31
CA GLY A 37 -18.71 3.07 -11.09
C GLY A 37 -19.41 1.70 -11.00
N SER A 38 -20.73 1.71 -11.15
CA SER A 38 -21.60 0.57 -10.82
C SER A 38 -21.52 -0.64 -11.76
N LYS A 39 -20.92 -0.50 -12.94
CA LYS A 39 -20.83 -1.56 -13.96
C LYS A 39 -19.42 -1.81 -14.45
N ALA A 40 -18.43 -1.22 -13.80
CA ALA A 40 -17.05 -1.32 -14.23
C ALA A 40 -16.48 -2.72 -13.97
N SER A 41 -15.72 -3.23 -14.93
CA SER A 41 -14.82 -4.37 -14.75
C SER A 41 -13.53 -3.89 -14.10
N VAL A 42 -13.18 -4.47 -12.96
CA VAL A 42 -12.06 -4.00 -12.11
C VAL A 42 -10.96 -5.05 -12.03
N LEU A 43 -9.71 -4.63 -12.24
CA LEU A 43 -8.53 -5.40 -11.87
C LEU A 43 -7.90 -4.78 -10.63
N GLU A 44 -7.91 -5.46 -9.48
CA GLU A 44 -7.13 -5.06 -8.31
C GLU A 44 -5.76 -5.74 -8.32
N VAL A 45 -4.70 -4.93 -8.41
CA VAL A 45 -3.30 -5.41 -8.38
C VAL A 45 -2.74 -5.22 -6.99
N GLY A 46 -2.24 -6.32 -6.40
CA GLY A 46 -1.84 -6.38 -4.99
C GLY A 46 -3.04 -6.56 -4.07
N ALA A 47 -4.00 -7.42 -4.46
CA ALA A 47 -5.24 -7.68 -3.70
C ALA A 47 -4.99 -8.22 -2.28
N GLY A 48 -3.83 -8.84 -2.06
CA GLY A 48 -3.41 -9.33 -0.77
C GLY A 48 -4.41 -10.34 -0.17
N THR A 49 -4.75 -10.13 1.09
CA THR A 49 -5.75 -10.95 1.80
C THR A 49 -7.19 -10.47 1.61
N GLY A 50 -7.43 -9.49 0.75
CA GLY A 50 -8.77 -8.99 0.41
C GLY A 50 -9.27 -7.85 1.30
N ARG A 51 -8.39 -7.10 1.94
CA ARG A 51 -8.79 -5.98 2.82
C ARG A 51 -9.70 -4.96 2.12
N ILE A 52 -9.46 -4.69 0.84
CA ILE A 52 -10.29 -3.82 0.00
C ILE A 52 -11.15 -4.65 -0.96
N SER A 53 -10.58 -5.72 -1.57
CA SER A 53 -11.33 -6.58 -2.50
C SER A 53 -12.64 -7.10 -1.91
N ILE A 54 -12.62 -7.62 -0.65
CA ILE A 54 -13.82 -8.24 -0.06
C ILE A 54 -14.95 -7.22 0.09
N PRO A 55 -14.76 -6.05 0.72
CA PRO A 55 -15.79 -5.03 0.80
C PRO A 55 -16.34 -4.56 -0.56
N LEU A 56 -15.52 -4.56 -1.62
CA LEU A 56 -15.96 -4.23 -2.98
C LEU A 56 -16.79 -5.37 -3.58
N LEU A 57 -16.33 -6.63 -3.44
CA LEU A 57 -17.05 -7.83 -3.90
C LEU A 57 -18.42 -8.00 -3.21
N GLU A 58 -18.50 -7.73 -1.90
CA GLU A 58 -19.75 -7.75 -1.13
C GLU A 58 -20.77 -6.71 -1.63
N ARG A 59 -20.30 -5.64 -2.27
CA ARG A 59 -21.13 -4.60 -2.90
C ARG A 59 -21.39 -4.85 -4.39
N GLY A 60 -21.02 -6.04 -4.89
CA GLY A 60 -21.31 -6.48 -6.24
C GLY A 60 -20.37 -5.92 -7.32
N VAL A 61 -19.20 -5.39 -6.96
CA VAL A 61 -18.21 -4.96 -7.96
C VAL A 61 -17.70 -6.17 -8.74
N ASP A 62 -17.66 -6.07 -10.06
CA ASP A 62 -17.09 -7.08 -10.95
C ASP A 62 -15.55 -7.00 -10.90
N LEU A 63 -14.94 -7.71 -9.94
CA LEU A 63 -13.53 -7.58 -9.60
C LEU A 63 -12.76 -8.88 -9.80
N ILE A 64 -11.58 -8.76 -10.41
CA ILE A 64 -10.54 -9.78 -10.41
C ILE A 64 -9.40 -9.27 -9.55
N GLY A 65 -9.01 -10.04 -8.52
CA GLY A 65 -7.85 -9.73 -7.68
C GLY A 65 -6.59 -10.45 -8.15
N CYS A 66 -5.47 -9.75 -8.23
CA CYS A 66 -4.20 -10.41 -8.47
C CYS A 66 -3.13 -9.99 -7.44
N ASP A 67 -2.20 -10.90 -7.16
CA ASP A 67 -1.09 -10.67 -6.25
C ASP A 67 0.11 -11.56 -6.63
N LEU A 68 1.30 -11.17 -6.25
CA LEU A 68 2.51 -11.98 -6.40
C LEU A 68 2.53 -13.14 -5.39
N SER A 69 1.92 -12.94 -4.21
CA SER A 69 1.88 -13.89 -3.10
C SER A 69 0.70 -14.85 -3.21
N SER A 70 0.98 -16.13 -3.47
CA SER A 70 -0.05 -17.18 -3.44
C SER A 70 -0.64 -17.36 -2.04
N GLN A 71 0.15 -17.16 -0.98
CA GLN A 71 -0.31 -17.28 0.40
C GLN A 71 -1.33 -16.20 0.76
N MET A 72 -1.14 -14.98 0.25
CA MET A 72 -2.11 -13.90 0.41
C MET A 72 -3.41 -14.21 -0.31
N LEU A 73 -3.34 -14.63 -1.58
CA LEU A 73 -4.52 -14.99 -2.38
C LEU A 73 -5.30 -16.16 -1.79
N MET A 74 -4.63 -17.19 -1.26
CA MET A 74 -5.31 -18.29 -0.56
C MET A 74 -6.12 -17.80 0.66
N ARG A 75 -5.62 -16.79 1.38
CA ARG A 75 -6.37 -16.20 2.50
C ARG A 75 -7.57 -15.40 2.03
N LEU A 76 -7.42 -14.64 0.95
CA LEU A 76 -8.54 -13.94 0.32
C LEU A 76 -9.60 -14.96 -0.07
N GLN A 77 -9.23 -16.01 -0.80
CA GLN A 77 -10.18 -17.03 -1.27
C GLN A 77 -10.83 -17.81 -0.13
N LYS A 78 -10.11 -18.05 0.98
CA LYS A 78 -10.69 -18.66 2.18
C LYS A 78 -11.77 -17.78 2.81
N LYS A 79 -11.59 -16.45 2.83
CA LYS A 79 -12.55 -15.48 3.37
C LYS A 79 -13.71 -15.23 2.40
N PHE A 80 -13.45 -15.26 1.09
CA PHE A 80 -14.44 -15.03 0.05
C PHE A 80 -14.27 -16.07 -1.08
N PRO A 81 -14.90 -17.27 -0.95
CA PRO A 81 -14.66 -18.42 -1.86
C PRO A 81 -14.96 -18.15 -3.33
N SER A 82 -15.90 -17.26 -3.64
CA SER A 82 -16.28 -16.89 -5.02
C SER A 82 -15.37 -15.82 -5.63
N ALA A 83 -14.34 -15.31 -4.91
CA ALA A 83 -13.42 -14.34 -5.49
C ALA A 83 -12.68 -14.91 -6.69
N ARG A 84 -12.66 -14.15 -7.78
CA ARG A 84 -11.81 -14.44 -8.93
C ARG A 84 -10.43 -13.90 -8.66
N ILE A 85 -9.46 -14.79 -8.53
CA ILE A 85 -8.08 -14.44 -8.18
C ILE A 85 -7.08 -15.07 -9.14
N THR A 86 -5.93 -14.42 -9.33
CA THR A 86 -4.82 -14.97 -10.09
C THR A 86 -3.47 -14.55 -9.50
N GLN A 87 -2.52 -15.49 -9.44
CA GLN A 87 -1.15 -15.19 -9.04
C GLN A 87 -0.38 -14.65 -10.24
N VAL A 88 0.17 -13.45 -10.11
CA VAL A 88 0.88 -12.79 -11.23
C VAL A 88 1.88 -11.74 -10.73
N ASP A 89 2.94 -11.53 -11.50
CA ASP A 89 3.77 -10.34 -11.39
C ASP A 89 3.10 -9.19 -12.15
N ALA A 90 2.89 -8.07 -11.47
CA ALA A 90 2.20 -6.90 -12.02
C ALA A 90 2.90 -6.29 -13.25
N SER A 91 4.20 -6.55 -13.43
CA SER A 91 4.95 -6.12 -14.62
C SER A 91 4.65 -6.93 -15.89
N ARG A 92 3.84 -7.99 -15.77
CA ARG A 92 3.45 -8.86 -16.88
C ARG A 92 2.06 -9.45 -16.63
N LEU A 93 1.04 -8.68 -16.89
CA LEU A 93 -0.35 -9.07 -16.65
C LEU A 93 -0.86 -10.04 -17.74
N PRO A 94 -1.45 -11.21 -17.39
CA PRO A 94 -1.94 -12.21 -18.33
C PRO A 94 -3.32 -11.88 -18.87
N PHE A 95 -3.62 -10.60 -19.05
CA PHE A 95 -4.91 -10.13 -19.56
C PHE A 95 -4.76 -9.48 -20.94
N PRO A 96 -5.80 -9.52 -21.78
CA PRO A 96 -5.80 -8.83 -23.07
C PRO A 96 -5.64 -7.32 -22.93
N THR A 97 -5.26 -6.68 -24.03
CA THR A 97 -5.33 -5.21 -24.17
C THR A 97 -6.80 -4.77 -24.12
N ALA A 98 -7.07 -3.61 -23.51
CA ALA A 98 -8.39 -3.00 -23.43
C ALA A 98 -9.46 -3.95 -22.84
N HIS A 99 -9.23 -4.44 -21.64
CA HIS A 99 -10.07 -5.45 -20.98
C HIS A 99 -10.79 -4.94 -19.72
N PHE A 100 -10.20 -4.00 -18.99
CA PHE A 100 -10.74 -3.47 -17.74
C PHE A 100 -11.10 -2.00 -17.85
N ASP A 101 -12.21 -1.61 -17.23
CA ASP A 101 -12.59 -0.21 -17.08
C ASP A 101 -11.74 0.48 -16.01
N VAL A 102 -11.36 -0.28 -14.95
CA VAL A 102 -10.59 0.23 -13.83
C VAL A 102 -9.45 -0.73 -13.46
N VAL A 103 -8.26 -0.17 -13.29
CA VAL A 103 -7.17 -0.82 -12.55
C VAL A 103 -7.03 -0.16 -11.19
N LEU A 104 -7.03 -0.94 -10.12
CA LEU A 104 -6.96 -0.49 -8.74
C LEU A 104 -5.67 -1.00 -8.08
N THR A 105 -4.96 -0.14 -7.40
CA THR A 105 -3.86 -0.52 -6.49
C THR A 105 -4.06 0.10 -5.11
N VAL A 106 -3.77 -0.68 -4.05
CA VAL A 106 -3.84 -0.20 -2.67
C VAL A 106 -2.55 -0.54 -1.96
N HIS A 107 -1.71 0.46 -1.67
CA HIS A 107 -0.41 0.27 -1.00
C HIS A 107 0.50 -0.80 -1.63
N VAL A 108 0.62 -0.85 -2.96
CA VAL A 108 1.45 -1.86 -3.62
C VAL A 108 2.59 -1.29 -4.45
N MET A 109 2.46 -0.10 -5.04
CA MET A 109 3.43 0.43 -6.01
C MET A 109 4.85 0.61 -5.45
N HIS A 110 4.99 0.84 -4.14
CA HIS A 110 6.29 0.91 -3.47
C HIS A 110 7.01 -0.45 -3.35
N LEU A 111 6.31 -1.56 -3.61
CA LEU A 111 6.87 -2.93 -3.53
C LEU A 111 7.36 -3.46 -4.88
N ILE A 112 7.02 -2.79 -5.98
CA ILE A 112 7.28 -3.22 -7.35
C ILE A 112 8.49 -2.47 -7.92
N PRO A 113 9.68 -3.13 -8.07
CA PRO A 113 10.88 -2.48 -8.61
C PRO A 113 10.68 -1.95 -10.04
N SER A 114 9.98 -2.74 -10.87
CA SER A 114 9.62 -2.43 -12.26
C SER A 114 8.31 -1.64 -12.36
N TRP A 115 8.09 -0.68 -11.45
CA TRP A 115 6.82 0.04 -11.37
C TRP A 115 6.49 0.86 -12.63
N ARG A 116 7.48 1.32 -13.39
CA ARG A 116 7.25 2.02 -14.65
C ARG A 116 6.69 1.09 -15.72
N GLU A 117 7.32 -0.06 -15.90
CA GLU A 117 6.83 -1.13 -16.79
C GLU A 117 5.43 -1.60 -16.35
N THR A 118 5.19 -1.66 -15.04
CA THR A 118 3.88 -2.00 -14.48
C THR A 118 2.82 -0.96 -14.86
N LEU A 119 3.14 0.33 -14.85
CA LEU A 119 2.21 1.37 -15.31
C LEU A 119 1.87 1.23 -16.81
N HIS A 120 2.84 0.82 -17.65
CA HIS A 120 2.57 0.52 -19.06
C HIS A 120 1.64 -0.69 -19.21
N GLU A 121 1.78 -1.73 -18.40
CA GLU A 121 0.84 -2.85 -18.35
C GLU A 121 -0.56 -2.41 -17.90
N PHE A 122 -0.65 -1.52 -16.89
CA PHE A 122 -1.94 -0.95 -16.49
C PHE A 122 -2.61 -0.20 -17.64
N LYS A 123 -1.87 0.69 -18.31
CA LYS A 123 -2.39 1.39 -19.50
C LYS A 123 -2.80 0.42 -20.62
N ARG A 124 -2.04 -0.65 -20.83
CA ARG A 124 -2.35 -1.65 -21.86
C ARG A 124 -3.65 -2.39 -21.59
N VAL A 125 -3.89 -2.82 -20.34
CA VAL A 125 -5.09 -3.61 -20.00
C VAL A 125 -6.34 -2.76 -19.78
N LEU A 126 -6.20 -1.45 -19.57
CA LEU A 126 -7.31 -0.51 -19.51
C LEU A 126 -7.94 -0.31 -20.90
N VAL A 127 -9.27 -0.22 -20.93
CA VAL A 127 -10.01 0.22 -22.12
C VAL A 127 -9.65 1.69 -22.42
N PRO A 128 -9.89 2.20 -23.66
CA PRO A 128 -9.83 3.64 -23.92
C PRO A 128 -10.65 4.41 -22.88
N GLU A 129 -10.11 5.51 -22.40
CA GLU A 129 -10.67 6.33 -21.27
C GLU A 129 -10.81 5.57 -19.94
N GLY A 130 -10.25 4.37 -19.82
CA GLY A 130 -10.20 3.62 -18.57
C GLY A 130 -9.40 4.34 -17.48
N THR A 131 -9.66 3.98 -16.23
CA THR A 131 -9.16 4.72 -15.07
C THR A 131 -8.20 3.86 -14.23
N TYR A 132 -7.04 4.40 -13.92
CA TYR A 132 -6.16 3.85 -12.89
C TYR A 132 -6.40 4.57 -11.55
N LEU A 133 -6.70 3.81 -10.49
CA LEU A 133 -6.90 4.29 -9.13
C LEU A 133 -5.75 3.81 -8.24
N ASN A 134 -4.90 4.73 -7.79
CA ASN A 134 -3.88 4.42 -6.78
C ASN A 134 -4.34 4.92 -5.41
N VAL A 135 -4.60 4.00 -4.49
CA VAL A 135 -5.20 4.30 -3.19
C VAL A 135 -4.16 4.25 -2.08
N ARG A 136 -4.16 5.28 -1.25
CA ARG A 136 -3.37 5.40 -0.02
C ARG A 136 -4.32 5.47 1.17
N THR A 137 -4.38 4.40 1.97
CA THR A 137 -5.31 4.30 3.12
C THR A 137 -4.77 4.98 4.38
N TRP A 138 -3.48 5.32 4.41
CA TRP A 138 -2.78 6.07 5.46
C TRP A 138 -1.80 7.05 4.82
N ALA A 139 -2.31 8.10 4.19
CA ALA A 139 -1.45 9.19 3.77
C ALA A 139 -1.30 10.13 4.98
N ALA A 140 -0.08 10.27 5.50
CA ALA A 140 0.22 11.16 6.60
C ALA A 140 -0.12 12.61 6.26
N VAL A 141 -0.57 13.37 7.26
CA VAL A 141 -0.77 14.82 7.16
C VAL A 141 0.28 15.49 8.03
N GLY A 142 1.21 16.19 7.38
CA GLY A 142 2.33 16.83 8.07
C GLY A 142 3.43 15.84 8.51
N ASP A 143 4.15 16.19 9.57
CA ASP A 143 5.30 15.45 10.09
C ASP A 143 4.82 14.57 11.27
N THR A 144 4.39 13.36 10.97
CA THR A 144 3.85 12.43 11.97
C THR A 144 4.94 11.85 12.88
N VAL A 145 4.54 11.32 14.03
CA VAL A 145 5.45 10.61 14.93
C VAL A 145 6.02 9.37 14.24
N SER A 146 5.19 8.61 13.52
CA SER A 146 5.65 7.45 12.73
C SER A 146 6.72 7.83 11.70
N ASP A 147 6.59 9.00 11.03
CA ASP A 147 7.61 9.48 10.09
C ASP A 147 8.90 9.87 10.80
N LYS A 148 8.82 10.48 11.98
CA LYS A 148 10.01 10.83 12.78
C LYS A 148 10.79 9.59 13.20
N LEU A 149 10.09 8.56 13.70
CA LEU A 149 10.71 7.27 14.04
C LEU A 149 11.41 6.66 12.82
N ARG A 150 10.72 6.63 11.69
CA ARG A 150 11.24 6.07 10.44
C ARG A 150 12.44 6.85 9.91
N LYS A 151 12.40 8.17 9.99
CA LYS A 151 13.49 9.05 9.56
C LYS A 151 14.74 8.83 10.43
N PHE A 152 14.58 8.80 11.76
CA PHE A 152 15.69 8.50 12.66
C PHE A 152 16.30 7.13 12.36
N TRP A 153 15.47 6.09 12.30
CA TRP A 153 15.89 4.71 12.06
C TRP A 153 16.65 4.56 10.72
N ARG A 154 16.12 5.11 9.64
CA ARG A 154 16.78 5.07 8.31
C ARG A 154 18.09 5.86 8.32
N GLY A 155 18.14 7.00 8.99
CA GLY A 155 19.37 7.79 9.16
C GLY A 155 20.45 7.01 9.90
N TRP A 156 20.08 6.31 10.96
CA TRP A 156 21.00 5.45 11.69
C TRP A 156 21.53 4.29 10.82
N LEU A 157 20.66 3.62 10.09
CA LEU A 157 21.05 2.55 9.16
C LEU A 157 22.02 3.05 8.08
N ALA A 158 21.73 4.18 7.47
CA ALA A 158 22.58 4.78 6.45
C ALA A 158 23.98 5.13 7.00
N ALA A 159 24.04 5.66 8.22
CA ALA A 159 25.31 5.93 8.92
C ALA A 159 26.11 4.63 9.21
N ASN A 160 25.46 3.48 9.24
CA ASN A 160 26.07 2.16 9.42
C ASN A 160 26.20 1.37 8.10
N GLY A 161 26.10 2.05 6.94
CA GLY A 161 26.32 1.46 5.62
C GLY A 161 25.19 0.55 5.12
N VAL A 162 23.98 0.67 5.68
CA VAL A 162 22.81 -0.12 5.28
C VAL A 162 21.72 0.80 4.78
N GLU A 163 21.23 0.54 3.57
CA GLU A 163 20.03 1.17 3.04
C GLU A 163 18.80 0.33 3.37
N ALA A 164 17.80 0.97 4.02
CA ALA A 164 16.48 0.40 4.21
C ALA A 164 15.46 1.18 3.37
N GLY A 165 14.54 0.46 2.75
CA GLY A 165 13.52 1.08 1.92
C GLY A 165 12.70 0.09 1.13
N HIS A 166 11.90 0.64 0.26
CA HIS A 166 11.10 -0.14 -0.68
C HIS A 166 11.75 -0.15 -2.05
N PRO A 167 11.63 -1.26 -2.82
CA PRO A 167 12.26 -1.39 -4.13
C PRO A 167 11.56 -0.56 -5.24
N GLY A 168 10.28 -0.21 -5.03
CA GLY A 168 9.45 0.49 -6.01
C GLY A 168 9.38 2.00 -5.81
N VAL A 169 8.18 2.54 -5.98
CA VAL A 169 7.90 3.98 -5.83
C VAL A 169 8.29 4.45 -4.43
N ARG A 170 9.15 5.47 -4.36
CA ARG A 170 9.62 6.06 -3.09
C ARG A 170 8.75 7.24 -2.66
N ASP A 171 8.26 8.02 -3.63
CA ASP A 171 7.43 9.19 -3.42
C ASP A 171 6.23 9.15 -4.37
N ASP A 172 5.05 9.53 -3.90
CA ASP A 172 3.86 9.66 -4.73
C ASP A 172 4.08 10.69 -5.86
N ALA A 173 4.91 11.72 -5.65
CA ALA A 173 5.24 12.70 -6.66
C ALA A 173 5.91 12.05 -7.89
N ASP A 174 6.80 11.07 -7.69
CA ASP A 174 7.45 10.34 -8.78
C ASP A 174 6.41 9.53 -9.60
N LEU A 175 5.47 8.86 -8.90
CA LEU A 175 4.39 8.12 -9.54
C LEU A 175 3.50 9.03 -10.38
N LEU A 176 3.08 10.15 -9.80
CA LEU A 176 2.20 11.11 -10.46
C LEU A 176 2.88 11.79 -11.65
N GLN A 177 4.19 12.07 -11.54
CA GLN A 177 4.98 12.60 -12.65
C GLN A 177 5.06 11.61 -13.81
N GLU A 178 5.30 10.33 -13.52
CA GLU A 178 5.34 9.28 -14.54
C GLU A 178 3.99 9.14 -15.25
N LEU A 179 2.88 9.11 -14.49
CA LEU A 179 1.54 9.03 -15.08
C LEU A 179 1.25 10.23 -16.00
N ARG A 180 1.65 11.46 -15.62
CA ARG A 180 1.54 12.63 -16.50
C ARG A 180 2.37 12.46 -17.77
N SER A 181 3.61 11.94 -17.66
CA SER A 181 4.47 11.70 -18.82
C SER A 181 3.90 10.68 -19.81
N MET A 182 3.07 9.74 -19.29
CA MET A 182 2.33 8.75 -20.08
C MET A 182 1.03 9.30 -20.70
N GLY A 183 0.72 10.59 -20.50
CA GLY A 183 -0.47 11.26 -21.02
C GLY A 183 -1.71 11.14 -20.14
N ALA A 184 -1.56 10.82 -18.85
CA ALA A 184 -2.71 10.75 -17.96
C ALA A 184 -3.09 12.13 -17.41
N THR A 185 -4.39 12.42 -17.39
CA THR A 185 -4.98 13.48 -16.58
C THR A 185 -5.14 12.99 -15.15
N LEU A 186 -4.70 13.79 -14.17
CA LEU A 186 -4.66 13.40 -12.76
C LEU A 186 -5.63 14.21 -11.90
N THR A 187 -6.32 13.51 -11.01
CA THR A 187 -7.12 14.11 -9.93
C THR A 187 -6.73 13.46 -8.60
N GLU A 188 -6.48 14.25 -7.55
CA GLU A 188 -6.35 13.76 -6.18
C GLU A 188 -7.68 13.96 -5.45
N VAL A 189 -8.16 12.90 -4.81
CA VAL A 189 -9.40 12.89 -4.04
C VAL A 189 -9.08 12.50 -2.60
N GLU A 190 -9.27 13.42 -1.66
CA GLU A 190 -9.25 13.11 -0.24
C GLU A 190 -10.65 12.61 0.15
N ALA A 191 -10.79 11.28 0.29
CA ALA A 191 -12.09 10.67 0.56
C ALA A 191 -12.50 10.78 2.04
N VAL A 192 -11.54 10.71 2.96
CA VAL A 192 -11.77 10.93 4.39
C VAL A 192 -10.44 11.28 5.08
N ARG A 193 -10.55 12.12 6.11
CA ARG A 193 -9.46 12.50 7.02
C ARG A 193 -9.88 12.19 8.44
N PHE A 194 -8.99 11.58 9.21
CA PHE A 194 -9.30 11.15 10.57
C PHE A 194 -8.05 11.09 11.46
N PRO A 195 -8.21 11.23 12.79
CA PRO A 195 -7.12 11.01 13.73
C PRO A 195 -6.80 9.52 13.84
N ASP A 196 -5.53 9.18 13.74
CA ASP A 196 -4.99 7.86 14.07
C ASP A 196 -4.36 7.93 15.48
N ARG A 197 -4.93 7.18 16.43
CA ARG A 197 -4.53 7.19 17.83
C ARG A 197 -3.87 5.87 18.18
N PHE A 198 -2.71 5.97 18.81
CA PHE A 198 -1.94 4.80 19.24
C PHE A 198 -1.03 5.16 20.41
N LEU A 199 -0.60 4.15 21.15
CA LEU A 199 0.47 4.34 22.14
C LEU A 199 1.84 4.35 21.44
N LEU A 200 2.72 5.21 21.88
CA LEU A 200 4.08 5.28 21.33
C LEU A 200 4.82 3.94 21.47
N SER A 201 4.57 3.20 22.56
CA SER A 201 5.05 1.83 22.76
C SER A 201 4.54 0.84 21.70
N GLU A 202 3.30 0.99 21.23
CA GLU A 202 2.74 0.14 20.18
C GLU A 202 3.42 0.38 18.83
N GLU A 203 3.64 1.65 18.46
CA GLU A 203 4.33 1.99 17.22
C GLU A 203 5.78 1.51 17.25
N LEU A 204 6.50 1.71 18.35
CA LEU A 204 7.83 1.17 18.54
C LEU A 204 7.83 -0.37 18.46
N GLY A 205 6.86 -1.03 19.08
CA GLY A 205 6.68 -2.48 19.00
C GLY A 205 6.45 -2.99 17.58
N ARG A 206 5.77 -2.25 16.71
CA ARG A 206 5.63 -2.57 15.28
C ARG A 206 6.98 -2.57 14.54
N PHE A 207 7.86 -1.61 14.87
CA PHE A 207 9.24 -1.64 14.38
C PHE A 207 9.97 -2.86 14.92
N GLU A 208 10.01 -3.08 16.23
CA GLU A 208 10.74 -4.17 16.88
C GLU A 208 10.32 -5.56 16.37
N SER A 209 9.03 -5.73 16.05
CA SER A 209 8.47 -6.98 15.51
C SER A 209 8.60 -7.11 13.98
N ARG A 210 9.28 -6.20 13.29
CA ARG A 210 9.43 -6.18 11.83
C ARG A 210 8.09 -6.28 11.06
N VAL A 211 7.06 -5.61 11.56
CA VAL A 211 5.77 -5.55 10.88
C VAL A 211 5.89 -4.81 9.54
N TYR A 212 6.76 -3.82 9.46
CA TYR A 212 6.97 -3.01 8.26
C TYR A 212 7.90 -3.69 7.25
N SER A 213 7.48 -3.73 5.97
CA SER A 213 8.22 -4.43 4.91
C SER A 213 9.59 -3.83 4.59
N ASP A 214 9.81 -2.55 4.86
CA ASP A 214 11.12 -1.90 4.70
C ASP A 214 12.17 -2.35 5.74
N THR A 215 11.74 -3.06 6.78
CA THR A 215 12.64 -3.66 7.79
C THR A 215 13.17 -5.04 7.42
N TRP A 216 12.57 -5.70 6.42
CA TRP A 216 12.77 -7.14 6.20
C TRP A 216 14.15 -7.52 5.67
N ASP A 217 14.78 -6.65 4.88
CA ASP A 217 16.07 -6.93 4.24
C ASP A 217 17.26 -6.45 5.06
N VAL A 218 17.00 -5.84 6.23
CA VAL A 218 18.07 -5.41 7.15
C VAL A 218 18.64 -6.65 7.87
N PRO A 219 19.97 -6.89 7.81
CA PRO A 219 20.60 -8.01 8.51
C PRO A 219 20.30 -8.00 10.02
N ASP A 220 20.07 -9.18 10.61
CA ASP A 220 19.56 -9.29 11.99
C ASP A 220 20.39 -8.57 13.02
N ALA A 221 21.74 -8.71 12.96
CA ALA A 221 22.63 -8.05 13.93
C ALA A 221 22.52 -6.51 13.88
N ILE A 222 22.44 -5.94 12.66
CA ILE A 222 22.30 -4.51 12.43
C ILE A 222 20.89 -4.06 12.87
N TYR A 223 19.88 -4.88 12.56
CA TYR A 223 18.52 -4.59 12.96
C TYR A 223 18.38 -4.51 14.49
N GLN A 224 18.89 -5.48 15.22
CA GLN A 224 18.85 -5.47 16.69
C GLN A 224 19.59 -4.25 17.28
N ALA A 225 20.75 -3.91 16.72
CA ALA A 225 21.48 -2.70 17.11
C ALA A 225 20.64 -1.44 16.82
N SER A 226 20.03 -1.34 15.64
CA SER A 226 19.22 -0.19 15.27
C SER A 226 17.97 -0.03 16.14
N MET A 227 17.35 -1.12 16.58
CA MET A 227 16.19 -1.06 17.47
C MET A 227 16.57 -0.58 18.88
N LYS A 228 17.73 -0.96 19.37
CA LYS A 228 18.26 -0.45 20.65
C LYS A 228 18.44 1.08 20.59
N GLU A 229 19.02 1.58 19.51
CA GLU A 229 19.24 3.02 19.31
C GLU A 229 17.92 3.77 19.08
N LEU A 230 17.00 3.20 18.27
CA LEU A 230 15.68 3.78 18.07
C LEU A 230 14.93 3.92 19.40
N ARG A 231 14.92 2.86 20.22
CA ARG A 231 14.27 2.90 21.54
C ARG A 231 14.90 3.96 22.45
N ALA A 232 16.23 4.06 22.50
CA ALA A 232 16.92 5.07 23.28
C ALA A 232 16.59 6.49 22.82
N TRP A 233 16.56 6.71 21.50
CA TRP A 233 16.18 7.99 20.92
C TRP A 233 14.72 8.35 21.22
N VAL A 234 13.78 7.38 21.08
CA VAL A 234 12.36 7.61 21.38
C VAL A 234 12.18 8.02 22.86
N ILE A 235 12.85 7.36 23.79
CA ILE A 235 12.80 7.71 25.22
C ILE A 235 13.38 9.12 25.45
N HIS A 236 14.48 9.46 24.78
CA HIS A 236 15.08 10.79 24.89
C HIS A 236 14.18 11.90 24.33
N GLU A 237 13.58 11.66 23.16
CA GLU A 237 12.80 12.67 22.42
C GLU A 237 11.41 12.87 23.02
N PHE A 238 10.75 11.80 23.44
CA PHE A 238 9.35 11.81 23.86
C PHE A 238 9.16 11.57 25.37
N GLY A 239 10.16 11.06 26.07
CA GLY A 239 10.17 10.84 27.52
C GLY A 239 9.41 9.60 27.97
N ASN A 240 8.12 9.48 27.64
CA ASN A 240 7.25 8.38 28.09
C ASN A 240 6.72 7.56 26.90
N LEU A 241 6.94 6.24 26.95
CA LEU A 241 6.44 5.32 25.92
C LEU A 241 4.94 5.02 26.02
N ASP A 242 4.32 5.22 27.18
CA ASP A 242 2.89 4.95 27.40
C ASP A 242 2.01 6.17 27.07
N GLN A 243 2.59 7.21 26.46
CA GLN A 243 1.79 8.35 26.01
C GLN A 243 0.99 8.01 24.77
N GLU A 244 -0.24 8.50 24.72
CA GLU A 244 -1.07 8.46 23.53
C GLU A 244 -0.60 9.51 22.52
N ILE A 245 -0.39 9.05 21.28
CA ILE A 245 -0.07 9.89 20.13
C ILE A 245 -1.33 9.99 19.28
N THR A 246 -1.53 11.16 18.70
CA THR A 246 -2.56 11.38 17.69
C THR A 246 -1.90 11.94 16.45
N ASP A 247 -1.76 11.12 15.42
CA ASP A 247 -1.36 11.56 14.08
C ASP A 247 -2.63 11.81 13.26
N GLU A 248 -2.57 12.71 12.30
CA GLU A 248 -3.64 12.92 11.35
C GLU A 248 -3.31 12.17 10.05
N VAL A 249 -4.24 11.34 9.60
CA VAL A 249 -4.11 10.55 8.39
C VAL A 249 -5.32 10.71 7.50
N ARG A 250 -5.13 10.43 6.21
CA ARG A 250 -6.18 10.55 5.21
C ARG A 250 -6.22 9.35 4.27
N PHE A 251 -7.41 9.03 3.81
CA PHE A 251 -7.62 8.11 2.70
C PHE A 251 -7.64 8.94 1.41
N VAL A 252 -6.66 8.67 0.55
CA VAL A 252 -6.47 9.42 -0.70
C VAL A 252 -6.55 8.48 -1.88
N ILE A 253 -7.21 8.93 -2.93
CA ILE A 253 -7.31 8.28 -4.23
C ILE A 253 -6.64 9.18 -5.27
N HIS A 254 -5.55 8.73 -5.86
CA HIS A 254 -5.01 9.34 -7.06
C HIS A 254 -5.68 8.69 -8.26
N VAL A 255 -6.44 9.48 -8.99
CA VAL A 255 -7.17 9.06 -10.18
C VAL A 255 -6.37 9.47 -11.41
N ALA A 256 -6.01 8.52 -12.25
CA ALA A 256 -5.34 8.76 -13.52
C ALA A 256 -6.22 8.26 -14.68
N ARG A 257 -6.59 9.15 -15.60
CA ARG A 257 -7.30 8.83 -16.84
C ARG A 257 -6.38 9.03 -18.02
N PHE A 258 -6.26 8.01 -18.85
CA PHE A 258 -5.47 8.08 -20.08
C PHE A 258 -6.40 8.56 -21.20
N GLU A 259 -6.13 9.76 -21.70
CA GLU A 259 -6.75 10.28 -22.91
C GLU A 259 -6.08 9.61 -24.13
N ASP A 260 -6.85 9.34 -25.20
CA ASP A 260 -6.38 8.72 -26.45
C ASP A 260 -5.36 9.62 -27.20
#